data_ad46fccbb983aaaa1116b5b202489255
#
_entry.id   ad46fccbb983aaaa1116b5b202489255
#
_cell.length_a   1.000
_cell.length_b   1.000
_cell.length_c   1.000
_cell.angle_alpha   90.00
_cell.angle_beta   90.00
_cell.angle_gamma   90.00
#
_symmetry.space_group_name_H-M   'P 1'
#
loop_
_entity.id
_entity.type
_entity.pdbx_description
1 polymer ?
#
loop_
_entity_poly.entity_id
_entity_poly.type
_entity_poly.pdbx_seq_one_letter_code
_entity_poly.pdbx_strand_id
1 'polypeptide(L)'
;MKRLMIGAAMALAVAAPVQAQDASTVLATVNGTDITLGHLIAMRARLPEQYQQLPDNVLYDGMLEQLIQQQVLAEAARTDMLRADELGLENETRAFLAGRLIDRAATQPLSDDDLQAAYDSQYGAAEPEVEYNASHILVETVEEARALRQQLEDGADFAELAREHSTGPSGPNGGLLGWFGAGMMVPEFEAAVTALEAGEISDPVQTQFGWHIVTLNETRQKDAPPLDEVRAELEQVLRTAAVDAEVERLTAEATVERSDASPDPALIRNTDLLSE
;
A
#
# COMPACT_ATOMS: atom_id res chain seq x y z
N MET A 1 -87.33 -9.07 -42.60
CA MET A 1 -86.08 -9.70 -42.13
C MET A 1 -85.03 -8.64 -42.14
N LYS A 2 -84.74 -8.07 -40.94
CA LYS A 2 -83.68 -7.06 -40.77
C LYS A 2 -82.44 -7.78 -40.22
N ARG A 3 -81.29 -7.78 -40.94
CA ARG A 3 -80.00 -8.30 -40.49
C ARG A 3 -79.26 -7.19 -39.74
N LEU A 4 -79.06 -7.43 -38.48
CA LEU A 4 -78.21 -6.60 -37.64
C LEU A 4 -76.70 -7.01 -37.89
N MET A 5 -75.88 -6.07 -38.38
CA MET A 5 -74.46 -6.23 -38.45
C MET A 5 -73.84 -5.68 -37.15
N ILE A 6 -73.22 -6.55 -36.37
CA ILE A 6 -72.42 -6.19 -35.18
C ILE A 6 -71.02 -5.94 -35.72
N GLY A 7 -70.56 -4.68 -35.70
CA GLY A 7 -69.17 -4.31 -35.98
C GLY A 7 -68.32 -4.51 -34.72
N ALA A 8 -67.41 -5.44 -34.78
CA ALA A 8 -66.40 -5.60 -33.73
C ALA A 8 -65.31 -4.51 -33.90
N ALA A 9 -65.25 -3.56 -32.99
CA ALA A 9 -64.15 -2.60 -32.89
C ALA A 9 -62.93 -3.29 -32.20
N MET A 10 -61.88 -3.59 -32.98
CA MET A 10 -60.63 -4.10 -32.50
C MET A 10 -59.85 -2.90 -31.97
N ALA A 11 -59.76 -2.77 -30.66
CA ALA A 11 -58.84 -1.81 -29.97
C ALA A 11 -57.35 -2.30 -30.12
N LEU A 12 -56.63 -1.65 -31.02
CA LEU A 12 -55.16 -1.81 -31.02
C LEU A 12 -54.59 -1.16 -29.74
N ALA A 13 -54.17 -1.96 -28.79
CA ALA A 13 -53.32 -1.50 -27.71
C ALA A 13 -51.95 -1.22 -28.31
N VAL A 14 -51.59 0.04 -28.49
CA VAL A 14 -50.23 0.48 -28.81
C VAL A 14 -49.44 0.29 -27.53
N ALA A 15 -48.65 -0.78 -27.46
CA ALA A 15 -47.63 -0.93 -26.42
C ALA A 15 -46.60 0.18 -26.64
N ALA A 16 -46.57 1.17 -25.76
CA ALA A 16 -45.49 2.14 -25.73
C ALA A 16 -44.17 1.37 -25.54
N PRO A 17 -43.13 1.68 -26.31
CA PRO A 17 -41.83 1.03 -26.10
C PRO A 17 -41.40 1.29 -24.66
N VAL A 18 -41.09 0.24 -23.91
CA VAL A 18 -40.38 0.35 -22.64
C VAL A 18 -39.02 0.94 -23.01
N GLN A 19 -38.87 2.23 -22.79
CA GLN A 19 -37.59 2.91 -22.96
C GLN A 19 -36.60 2.22 -22.01
N ALA A 20 -35.56 1.60 -22.58
CA ALA A 20 -34.51 1.02 -21.77
C ALA A 20 -33.95 2.14 -20.87
N GLN A 21 -34.04 1.96 -19.56
CA GLN A 21 -33.47 2.91 -18.61
C GLN A 21 -31.94 2.82 -18.74
N ASP A 22 -31.33 3.93 -19.10
CA ASP A 22 -29.90 4.09 -19.23
C ASP A 22 -29.39 5.21 -18.31
N ALA A 23 -28.08 5.45 -18.30
CA ALA A 23 -27.45 6.48 -17.46
C ALA A 23 -27.98 7.90 -17.78
N SER A 24 -28.58 8.15 -18.97
CA SER A 24 -29.15 9.43 -19.39
C SER A 24 -30.60 9.62 -18.96
N THR A 25 -31.25 8.60 -18.36
CA THR A 25 -32.61 8.70 -17.85
C THR A 25 -32.74 9.85 -16.86
N VAL A 26 -33.55 10.86 -17.19
CA VAL A 26 -33.78 12.03 -16.32
C VAL A 26 -34.65 11.62 -15.13
N LEU A 27 -34.20 11.91 -13.93
CA LEU A 27 -34.88 11.61 -12.65
C LEU A 27 -35.52 12.87 -12.06
N ALA A 28 -34.89 14.03 -12.26
CA ALA A 28 -35.38 15.34 -11.85
C ALA A 28 -34.79 16.42 -12.74
N THR A 29 -35.46 17.55 -12.85
CA THR A 29 -34.93 18.75 -13.51
C THR A 29 -35.06 19.92 -12.55
N VAL A 30 -33.92 20.59 -12.27
CA VAL A 30 -33.81 21.75 -11.38
C VAL A 30 -33.45 22.97 -12.24
N ASN A 31 -34.34 23.93 -12.38
CA ASN A 31 -34.14 25.18 -13.16
C ASN A 31 -33.59 24.92 -14.59
N GLY A 32 -34.00 23.82 -15.21
CA GLY A 32 -33.55 23.42 -16.55
C GLY A 32 -32.31 22.55 -16.60
N THR A 33 -31.69 22.25 -15.45
CA THR A 33 -30.57 21.30 -15.35
C THR A 33 -31.06 19.91 -14.94
N ASP A 34 -30.77 18.92 -15.76
CA ASP A 34 -31.24 17.55 -15.57
C ASP A 34 -30.33 16.76 -14.60
N ILE A 35 -30.96 16.13 -13.63
CA ILE A 35 -30.34 15.13 -12.75
C ILE A 35 -30.75 13.76 -13.29
N THR A 36 -29.75 12.98 -13.70
CA THR A 36 -29.96 11.70 -14.38
C THR A 36 -29.63 10.53 -13.49
N LEU A 37 -30.03 9.32 -13.88
CA LEU A 37 -29.63 8.07 -13.22
C LEU A 37 -28.09 7.91 -13.18
N GLY A 38 -27.41 8.38 -14.23
CA GLY A 38 -25.93 8.39 -14.25
C GLY A 38 -25.32 9.21 -13.12
N HIS A 39 -25.93 10.32 -12.72
CA HIS A 39 -25.47 11.11 -11.57
C HIS A 39 -25.59 10.32 -10.26
N LEU A 40 -26.70 9.59 -10.04
CA LEU A 40 -26.88 8.74 -8.87
C LEU A 40 -25.86 7.60 -8.84
N ILE A 41 -25.65 6.93 -9.98
CA ILE A 41 -24.66 5.84 -10.10
C ILE A 41 -23.26 6.34 -9.78
N ALA A 42 -22.86 7.49 -10.33
CA ALA A 42 -21.56 8.11 -10.06
C ALA A 42 -21.40 8.52 -8.59
N MET A 43 -22.46 9.03 -7.97
CA MET A 43 -22.49 9.36 -6.55
C MET A 43 -22.36 8.12 -5.67
N ARG A 44 -23.16 7.06 -5.96
CA ARG A 44 -23.13 5.79 -5.24
C ARG A 44 -21.73 5.15 -5.23
N ALA A 45 -21.03 5.20 -6.37
CA ALA A 45 -19.69 4.64 -6.51
C ALA A 45 -18.65 5.30 -5.59
N ARG A 46 -18.95 6.49 -5.04
CA ARG A 46 -18.07 7.25 -4.15
C ARG A 46 -18.52 7.25 -2.70
N LEU A 47 -19.62 6.58 -2.38
CA LEU A 47 -20.08 6.46 -1.00
C LEU A 47 -19.11 5.59 -0.19
N PRO A 48 -18.84 5.95 1.08
CA PRO A 48 -18.16 5.06 2.03
C PRO A 48 -18.89 3.71 2.11
N GLU A 49 -18.11 2.63 2.30
CA GLU A 49 -18.60 1.23 2.27
C GLU A 49 -19.80 1.00 3.19
N GLN A 50 -19.80 1.61 4.36
CA GLN A 50 -20.91 1.53 5.34
C GLN A 50 -22.26 1.97 4.77
N TYR A 51 -22.27 2.94 3.86
CA TYR A 51 -23.52 3.40 3.22
C TYR A 51 -23.92 2.52 2.04
N GLN A 52 -22.96 1.87 1.37
CA GLN A 52 -23.25 0.99 0.23
C GLN A 52 -24.05 -0.26 0.62
N GLN A 53 -24.13 -0.57 1.91
CA GLN A 53 -24.91 -1.69 2.47
C GLN A 53 -26.39 -1.33 2.73
N LEU A 54 -26.77 -0.07 2.58
CA LEU A 54 -28.18 0.34 2.73
C LEU A 54 -29.05 -0.22 1.58
N PRO A 55 -30.36 -0.43 1.83
CA PRO A 55 -31.28 -0.86 0.77
C PRO A 55 -31.31 0.13 -0.40
N ASP A 56 -31.38 -0.39 -1.63
CA ASP A 56 -31.28 0.42 -2.84
C ASP A 56 -32.35 1.53 -2.92
N ASN A 57 -33.57 1.28 -2.44
CA ASN A 57 -34.62 2.30 -2.42
C ASN A 57 -34.30 3.45 -1.46
N VAL A 58 -33.67 3.17 -0.31
CA VAL A 58 -33.26 4.20 0.66
C VAL A 58 -32.13 5.04 0.08
N LEU A 59 -31.15 4.37 -0.56
CA LEU A 59 -30.06 5.06 -1.24
C LEU A 59 -30.55 5.92 -2.39
N TYR A 60 -31.45 5.36 -3.22
CA TYR A 60 -31.98 6.06 -4.38
C TYR A 60 -32.68 7.36 -3.98
N ASP A 61 -33.64 7.29 -3.07
CA ASP A 61 -34.41 8.47 -2.64
C ASP A 61 -33.52 9.51 -1.96
N GLY A 62 -32.63 9.04 -1.05
CA GLY A 62 -31.71 9.93 -0.32
C GLY A 62 -30.70 10.64 -1.23
N MET A 63 -30.11 9.92 -2.20
CA MET A 63 -29.14 10.49 -3.14
C MET A 63 -29.80 11.44 -4.13
N LEU A 64 -31.02 11.12 -4.61
CA LEU A 64 -31.74 11.99 -5.52
C LEU A 64 -32.07 13.32 -4.84
N GLU A 65 -32.60 13.28 -3.64
CA GLU A 65 -32.94 14.48 -2.88
C GLU A 65 -31.67 15.33 -2.57
N GLN A 66 -30.57 14.65 -2.23
CA GLN A 66 -29.29 15.33 -2.00
C GLN A 66 -28.77 16.04 -3.27
N LEU A 67 -28.86 15.39 -4.45
CA LEU A 67 -28.43 16.00 -5.71
C LEU A 67 -29.32 17.19 -6.10
N ILE A 68 -30.65 17.09 -5.87
CA ILE A 68 -31.56 18.21 -6.08
C ILE A 68 -31.16 19.40 -5.19
N GLN A 69 -30.96 19.20 -3.91
CA GLN A 69 -30.55 20.25 -2.98
C GLN A 69 -29.19 20.84 -3.36
N GLN A 70 -28.23 20.01 -3.71
CA GLN A 70 -26.91 20.47 -4.17
C GLN A 70 -27.00 21.31 -5.44
N GLN A 71 -27.85 20.93 -6.40
CA GLN A 71 -28.05 21.71 -7.62
C GLN A 71 -28.63 23.10 -7.33
N VAL A 72 -29.67 23.16 -6.47
CA VAL A 72 -30.27 24.44 -6.07
C VAL A 72 -29.24 25.36 -5.40
N LEU A 73 -28.47 24.81 -4.47
CA LEU A 73 -27.46 25.59 -3.75
C LEU A 73 -26.30 26.01 -4.66
N ALA A 74 -25.85 25.13 -5.55
CA ALA A 74 -24.78 25.43 -6.49
C ALA A 74 -25.19 26.53 -7.49
N GLU A 75 -26.43 26.54 -7.97
CA GLU A 75 -26.92 27.61 -8.84
C GLU A 75 -26.99 28.94 -8.12
N ALA A 76 -27.48 28.97 -6.90
CA ALA A 76 -27.50 30.19 -6.09
C ALA A 76 -26.08 30.73 -5.86
N ALA A 77 -25.13 29.85 -5.50
CA ALA A 77 -23.74 30.22 -5.26
C ALA A 77 -23.03 30.79 -6.50
N ARG A 78 -23.37 30.30 -7.70
CA ARG A 78 -22.77 30.77 -8.97
C ARG A 78 -23.01 32.24 -9.26
N THR A 79 -24.02 32.85 -8.68
CA THR A 79 -24.34 34.29 -8.91
C THR A 79 -23.35 35.21 -8.19
N ASP A 80 -22.70 34.72 -7.13
CA ASP A 80 -21.82 35.52 -6.27
C ASP A 80 -20.43 34.86 -6.10
N MET A 81 -20.00 34.06 -7.10
CA MET A 81 -18.69 33.40 -7.07
C MET A 81 -17.56 34.41 -7.00
N LEU A 82 -16.66 34.21 -6.07
CA LEU A 82 -15.41 34.94 -5.94
C LEU A 82 -14.30 34.27 -6.76
N ARG A 83 -13.24 35.01 -7.04
CA ARG A 83 -12.06 34.44 -7.71
C ARG A 83 -11.47 33.23 -6.96
N ALA A 84 -11.55 33.25 -5.62
CA ALA A 84 -11.17 32.10 -4.76
C ALA A 84 -11.98 30.83 -5.11
N ASP A 85 -13.28 30.97 -5.32
CA ASP A 85 -14.17 29.84 -5.62
C ASP A 85 -13.87 29.25 -7.02
N GLU A 86 -13.63 30.12 -8.02
CA GLU A 86 -13.24 29.70 -9.36
C GLU A 86 -11.94 28.87 -9.35
N LEU A 87 -10.90 29.39 -8.69
CA LEU A 87 -9.62 28.72 -8.56
C LEU A 87 -9.72 27.40 -7.75
N GLY A 88 -10.59 27.39 -6.73
CA GLY A 88 -10.94 26.21 -5.98
C GLY A 88 -11.54 25.12 -6.87
N LEU A 89 -12.55 25.45 -7.68
CA LEU A 89 -13.17 24.53 -8.64
C LEU A 89 -12.18 24.01 -9.69
N GLU A 90 -11.29 24.88 -10.19
CA GLU A 90 -10.24 24.46 -11.11
C GLU A 90 -9.30 23.45 -10.47
N ASN A 91 -8.93 23.65 -9.20
CA ASN A 91 -8.07 22.73 -8.45
C ASN A 91 -8.76 21.40 -8.18
N GLU A 92 -10.03 21.42 -7.75
CA GLU A 92 -10.83 20.21 -7.54
C GLU A 92 -10.99 19.40 -8.83
N THR A 93 -11.23 20.09 -9.96
CA THR A 93 -11.32 19.43 -11.27
C THR A 93 -10.01 18.77 -11.66
N ARG A 94 -8.87 19.46 -11.48
CA ARG A 94 -7.53 18.87 -11.73
C ARG A 94 -7.28 17.66 -10.85
N ALA A 95 -7.54 17.78 -9.56
CA ALA A 95 -7.35 16.69 -8.59
C ALA A 95 -8.22 15.48 -8.94
N PHE A 96 -9.50 15.70 -9.27
CA PHE A 96 -10.43 14.66 -9.66
C PHE A 96 -9.95 13.90 -10.91
N LEU A 97 -9.56 14.64 -11.97
CA LEU A 97 -9.13 14.04 -13.23
C LEU A 97 -7.80 13.31 -13.06
N ALA A 98 -6.84 13.88 -12.31
CA ALA A 98 -5.56 13.24 -12.00
C ALA A 98 -5.78 11.96 -11.19
N GLY A 99 -6.61 11.99 -10.14
CA GLY A 99 -6.95 10.82 -9.35
C GLY A 99 -7.56 9.70 -10.19
N ARG A 100 -8.48 10.04 -11.13
CA ARG A 100 -9.07 9.06 -12.05
C ARG A 100 -8.04 8.35 -12.93
N LEU A 101 -6.99 9.06 -13.34
CA LEU A 101 -5.95 8.48 -14.17
C LEU A 101 -5.01 7.59 -13.35
N ILE A 102 -4.65 8.03 -12.15
CA ILE A 102 -3.87 7.25 -11.19
C ILE A 102 -4.60 5.95 -10.83
N ASP A 103 -5.89 6.02 -10.49
CA ASP A 103 -6.71 4.85 -10.18
C ASP A 103 -6.73 3.85 -11.35
N ARG A 104 -6.83 4.35 -12.58
CA ARG A 104 -6.80 3.50 -13.78
C ARG A 104 -5.45 2.80 -13.93
N ALA A 105 -4.34 3.50 -13.72
CA ALA A 105 -3.00 2.91 -13.77
C ALA A 105 -2.82 1.85 -12.66
N ALA A 106 -3.24 2.17 -11.43
CA ALA A 106 -3.13 1.29 -10.28
C ALA A 106 -4.02 0.03 -10.36
N THR A 107 -5.12 0.08 -11.12
CA THR A 107 -6.09 -1.02 -11.21
C THR A 107 -6.00 -1.82 -12.50
N GLN A 108 -4.97 -1.59 -13.32
CA GLN A 108 -4.73 -2.44 -14.48
C GLN A 108 -4.53 -3.89 -14.07
N PRO A 109 -5.10 -4.85 -14.84
CA PRO A 109 -4.82 -6.27 -14.60
C PRO A 109 -3.32 -6.55 -14.66
N LEU A 110 -2.80 -7.21 -13.66
CA LEU A 110 -1.44 -7.74 -13.66
C LEU A 110 -1.48 -9.16 -14.21
N SER A 111 -0.54 -9.49 -15.10
CA SER A 111 -0.39 -10.85 -15.59
C SER A 111 0.46 -11.70 -14.67
N ASP A 112 0.34 -13.01 -14.73
CA ASP A 112 1.24 -13.91 -14.01
C ASP A 112 2.69 -13.76 -14.51
N ASP A 113 2.90 -13.38 -15.76
CA ASP A 113 4.25 -13.11 -16.31
C ASP A 113 4.86 -11.86 -15.68
N ASP A 114 4.07 -10.79 -15.43
CA ASP A 114 4.55 -9.58 -14.74
C ASP A 114 4.96 -9.90 -13.30
N LEU A 115 4.15 -10.71 -12.61
CA LEU A 115 4.43 -11.15 -11.25
C LEU A 115 5.68 -12.02 -11.18
N GLN A 116 5.84 -12.95 -12.12
CA GLN A 116 7.02 -13.80 -12.19
C GLN A 116 8.27 -12.95 -12.48
N ALA A 117 8.19 -11.99 -13.42
CA ALA A 117 9.31 -11.10 -13.72
C ALA A 117 9.71 -10.23 -12.53
N ALA A 118 8.74 -9.72 -11.77
CA ALA A 118 9.00 -8.97 -10.54
C ALA A 118 9.66 -9.86 -9.47
N TYR A 119 9.17 -11.08 -9.30
CA TYR A 119 9.75 -12.06 -8.41
C TYR A 119 11.20 -12.39 -8.78
N ASP A 120 11.44 -12.70 -10.05
CA ASP A 120 12.79 -13.02 -10.56
C ASP A 120 13.75 -11.83 -10.41
N SER A 121 13.25 -10.61 -10.59
CA SER A 121 14.04 -9.39 -10.39
C SER A 121 14.42 -9.17 -8.91
N GLN A 122 13.53 -9.48 -7.99
CA GLN A 122 13.73 -9.26 -6.56
C GLN A 122 14.48 -10.39 -5.89
N TYR A 123 14.23 -11.63 -6.28
CA TYR A 123 14.73 -12.84 -5.62
C TYR A 123 15.61 -13.72 -6.52
N GLY A 124 15.49 -13.63 -7.84
CA GLY A 124 16.16 -14.56 -8.76
C GLY A 124 17.66 -14.35 -8.89
N ALA A 125 18.15 -13.12 -8.65
CA ALA A 125 19.58 -12.79 -8.69
C ALA A 125 20.21 -12.64 -7.28
N ALA A 126 19.42 -12.74 -6.22
CA ALA A 126 19.92 -12.66 -4.86
C ALA A 126 20.69 -13.96 -4.53
N GLU A 127 21.96 -13.84 -4.14
CA GLU A 127 22.63 -14.98 -3.50
C GLU A 127 21.80 -15.38 -2.28
N PRO A 128 21.62 -16.72 -2.06
CA PRO A 128 20.85 -17.18 -0.91
C PRO A 128 21.41 -16.56 0.36
N GLU A 129 20.54 -15.95 1.14
CA GLU A 129 20.94 -15.35 2.42
C GLU A 129 21.41 -16.44 3.37
N VAL A 130 22.63 -16.30 3.90
CA VAL A 130 23.16 -17.26 4.88
C VAL A 130 22.63 -16.89 6.24
N GLU A 131 21.97 -17.83 6.90
CA GLU A 131 21.60 -17.74 8.31
C GLU A 131 22.55 -18.59 9.14
N TYR A 132 22.90 -18.06 10.31
CA TYR A 132 23.81 -18.64 11.28
C TYR A 132 23.03 -19.08 12.51
N ASN A 133 23.33 -20.25 13.02
CA ASN A 133 22.89 -20.69 14.35
C ASN A 133 24.11 -20.73 15.25
N ALA A 134 24.12 -19.91 16.28
CA ALA A 134 25.27 -19.80 17.18
C ALA A 134 24.83 -19.83 18.64
N SER A 135 25.82 -20.17 19.49
CA SER A 135 25.70 -20.02 20.95
C SER A 135 26.82 -19.12 21.45
N HIS A 136 26.58 -18.40 22.56
CA HIS A 136 27.59 -17.54 23.15
C HIS A 136 27.61 -17.60 24.67
N ILE A 137 28.77 -17.30 25.24
CA ILE A 137 28.98 -17.03 26.66
C ILE A 137 29.41 -15.57 26.78
N LEU A 138 28.70 -14.77 27.54
CA LEU A 138 29.00 -13.36 27.80
C LEU A 138 29.54 -13.22 29.23
N VAL A 139 30.72 -12.61 29.39
CA VAL A 139 31.34 -12.31 30.68
C VAL A 139 31.86 -10.87 30.72
N GLU A 140 32.18 -10.38 31.91
CA GLU A 140 32.58 -8.98 32.10
C GLU A 140 34.03 -8.72 31.70
N THR A 141 34.95 -9.73 31.90
CA THR A 141 36.38 -9.55 31.72
C THR A 141 36.98 -10.49 30.68
N VAL A 142 38.06 -10.03 30.05
CA VAL A 142 38.79 -10.86 29.09
C VAL A 142 39.50 -12.06 29.78
N GLU A 143 39.88 -11.91 31.04
CA GLU A 143 40.50 -12.97 31.83
C GLU A 143 39.52 -14.13 32.03
N GLU A 144 38.27 -13.85 32.40
CA GLU A 144 37.20 -14.85 32.49
C GLU A 144 36.96 -15.53 31.15
N ALA A 145 36.83 -14.72 30.06
CA ALA A 145 36.61 -15.25 28.72
C ALA A 145 37.74 -16.21 28.31
N ARG A 146 38.99 -15.84 28.54
CA ARG A 146 40.14 -16.71 28.24
C ARG A 146 40.16 -18.00 29.10
N ALA A 147 39.80 -17.91 30.38
CA ALA A 147 39.72 -19.08 31.24
C ALA A 147 38.63 -20.06 30.79
N LEU A 148 37.47 -19.56 30.38
CA LEU A 148 36.41 -20.37 29.83
C LEU A 148 36.76 -20.95 28.45
N ARG A 149 37.42 -20.16 27.60
CA ARG A 149 37.92 -20.65 26.31
C ARG A 149 38.88 -21.83 26.48
N GLN A 150 39.78 -21.76 27.48
CA GLN A 150 40.70 -22.88 27.80
C GLN A 150 39.93 -24.11 28.28
N GLN A 151 38.89 -23.96 29.13
CA GLN A 151 38.08 -25.10 29.58
C GLN A 151 37.38 -25.78 28.42
N LEU A 152 36.86 -24.99 27.44
CA LEU A 152 36.25 -25.50 26.22
C LEU A 152 37.27 -26.30 25.37
N GLU A 153 38.52 -25.83 25.26
CA GLU A 153 39.61 -26.56 24.59
C GLU A 153 39.95 -27.87 25.30
N ASP A 154 39.85 -27.88 26.64
CA ASP A 154 40.06 -29.06 27.48
C ASP A 154 38.85 -30.03 27.45
N GLY A 155 37.77 -29.70 26.68
CA GLY A 155 36.64 -30.59 26.43
C GLY A 155 35.44 -30.35 27.34
N ALA A 156 35.33 -29.21 28.03
CA ALA A 156 34.12 -28.86 28.79
C ALA A 156 32.94 -28.62 27.85
N ASP A 157 31.71 -28.87 28.36
CA ASP A 157 30.49 -28.64 27.63
C ASP A 157 30.14 -27.13 27.53
N PHE A 158 29.96 -26.63 26.32
CA PHE A 158 29.68 -25.23 26.08
C PHE A 158 28.41 -24.76 26.76
N ALA A 159 27.33 -25.55 26.68
CA ALA A 159 26.04 -25.17 27.24
C ALA A 159 26.03 -25.18 28.76
N GLU A 160 26.84 -26.07 29.40
CA GLU A 160 27.01 -26.08 30.85
C GLU A 160 27.76 -24.83 31.31
N LEU A 161 28.88 -24.49 30.65
CA LEU A 161 29.64 -23.27 30.98
C LEU A 161 28.80 -22.00 30.72
N ALA A 162 27.97 -21.99 29.65
CA ALA A 162 27.07 -20.88 29.41
C ALA A 162 26.04 -20.69 30.52
N ARG A 163 25.45 -21.78 31.03
CA ARG A 163 24.51 -21.72 32.17
C ARG A 163 25.14 -21.26 33.47
N GLU A 164 26.39 -21.62 33.69
CA GLU A 164 27.09 -21.33 34.94
C GLU A 164 27.69 -19.91 34.95
N HIS A 165 28.23 -19.46 33.82
CA HIS A 165 29.09 -18.27 33.80
C HIS A 165 28.53 -17.12 32.95
N SER A 166 27.59 -17.40 31.98
CA SER A 166 27.13 -16.32 31.08
C SER A 166 26.21 -15.33 31.81
N THR A 167 26.59 -14.06 31.72
CA THR A 167 25.73 -12.94 32.17
C THR A 167 24.70 -12.53 31.14
N GLY A 168 24.76 -13.10 29.94
CA GLY A 168 23.82 -12.81 28.85
C GLY A 168 22.45 -13.50 29.03
N PRO A 169 21.40 -12.97 28.39
CA PRO A 169 20.03 -13.49 28.52
C PRO A 169 19.87 -14.93 28.00
N SER A 170 20.73 -15.37 27.09
CA SER A 170 20.75 -16.74 26.55
C SER A 170 21.46 -17.75 27.47
N GLY A 171 22.19 -17.29 28.50
CA GLY A 171 22.92 -18.16 29.42
C GLY A 171 22.12 -19.31 29.99
N PRO A 172 20.91 -19.10 30.58
CA PRO A 172 20.07 -20.17 31.11
C PRO A 172 19.68 -21.23 30.06
N ASN A 173 19.67 -20.86 28.78
CA ASN A 173 19.42 -21.75 27.64
C ASN A 173 20.70 -22.29 26.98
N GLY A 174 21.79 -22.35 27.73
CA GLY A 174 23.07 -22.85 27.21
C GLY A 174 23.75 -21.94 26.20
N GLY A 175 23.42 -20.64 26.23
CA GLY A 175 23.96 -19.64 25.32
C GLY A 175 23.33 -19.60 23.93
N LEU A 176 22.32 -20.46 23.63
CA LEU A 176 21.72 -20.59 22.29
C LEU A 176 21.00 -19.31 21.88
N LEU A 177 21.36 -18.78 20.69
CA LEU A 177 20.76 -17.59 20.10
C LEU A 177 19.67 -17.91 19.04
N GLY A 178 19.66 -19.14 18.54
CA GLY A 178 18.82 -19.55 17.42
C GLY A 178 19.37 -19.07 16.08
N TRP A 179 18.52 -19.03 15.04
CA TRP A 179 18.90 -18.62 13.69
C TRP A 179 18.84 -17.10 13.55
N PHE A 180 19.85 -16.51 12.94
CA PHE A 180 19.89 -15.09 12.60
C PHE A 180 20.66 -14.86 11.30
N GLY A 181 20.24 -13.84 10.56
CA GLY A 181 20.88 -13.40 9.31
C GLY A 181 21.88 -12.27 9.54
N ALA A 182 22.52 -11.85 8.45
CA ALA A 182 23.44 -10.71 8.44
C ALA A 182 22.76 -9.41 8.93
N GLY A 183 23.49 -8.60 9.69
CA GLY A 183 23.00 -7.32 10.24
C GLY A 183 22.08 -7.42 11.46
N MET A 184 21.76 -8.63 11.93
CA MET A 184 20.92 -8.81 13.12
C MET A 184 21.70 -8.73 14.44
N MET A 185 23.03 -8.86 14.39
CA MET A 185 23.91 -8.81 15.56
C MET A 185 24.81 -7.57 15.51
N VAL A 186 25.44 -7.24 16.64
CA VAL A 186 26.46 -6.18 16.66
C VAL A 186 27.65 -6.57 15.78
N PRO A 187 28.29 -5.62 15.06
CA PRO A 187 29.26 -5.93 14.01
C PRO A 187 30.43 -6.81 14.47
N GLU A 188 30.95 -6.58 15.68
CA GLU A 188 32.08 -7.33 16.21
C GLU A 188 31.71 -8.81 16.48
N PHE A 189 30.49 -9.05 16.96
CA PHE A 189 29.96 -10.38 17.17
C PHE A 189 29.68 -11.10 15.85
N GLU A 190 29.06 -10.42 14.92
CA GLU A 190 28.77 -10.98 13.60
C GLU A 190 30.04 -11.34 12.83
N ALA A 191 31.05 -10.46 12.88
CA ALA A 191 32.36 -10.75 12.28
C ALA A 191 33.01 -12.00 12.86
N ALA A 192 32.87 -12.23 14.17
CA ALA A 192 33.37 -13.43 14.81
C ALA A 192 32.64 -14.70 14.37
N VAL A 193 31.27 -14.64 14.32
CA VAL A 193 30.45 -15.78 13.88
C VAL A 193 30.74 -16.16 12.42
N THR A 194 30.84 -15.16 11.54
CA THR A 194 31.06 -15.40 10.09
C THR A 194 32.45 -15.92 9.76
N ALA A 195 33.41 -15.78 10.67
CA ALA A 195 34.78 -16.31 10.54
C ALA A 195 34.93 -17.76 11.00
N LEU A 196 33.93 -18.32 11.71
CA LEU A 196 33.95 -19.67 12.24
C LEU A 196 33.43 -20.72 11.26
N GLU A 197 34.00 -21.92 11.32
CA GLU A 197 33.39 -23.12 10.77
C GLU A 197 32.40 -23.73 11.78
N ALA A 198 31.42 -24.53 11.27
CA ALA A 198 30.47 -25.18 12.16
C ALA A 198 31.16 -26.09 13.18
N GLY A 199 30.84 -25.89 14.45
CA GLY A 199 31.46 -26.56 15.59
C GLY A 199 32.73 -25.86 16.14
N GLU A 200 33.19 -24.81 15.48
CA GLU A 200 34.35 -24.03 15.93
C GLU A 200 33.97 -23.03 17.02
N ILE A 201 34.94 -22.71 17.88
CA ILE A 201 34.79 -21.78 19.00
C ILE A 201 35.74 -20.60 18.79
N SER A 202 35.21 -19.39 18.91
CA SER A 202 35.97 -18.15 18.71
C SER A 202 37.01 -17.91 19.80
N ASP A 203 38.01 -17.08 19.51
CA ASP A 203 38.74 -16.34 20.55
C ASP A 203 37.75 -15.36 21.25
N PRO A 204 38.11 -14.84 22.45
CA PRO A 204 37.32 -13.83 23.13
C PRO A 204 37.09 -12.59 22.30
N VAL A 205 35.81 -12.24 22.05
CA VAL A 205 35.35 -11.10 21.21
C VAL A 205 34.81 -10.00 22.12
N GLN A 206 35.34 -8.81 22.00
CA GLN A 206 34.85 -7.65 22.75
C GLN A 206 33.74 -6.94 22.02
N THR A 207 32.65 -6.66 22.74
CA THR A 207 31.55 -5.79 22.28
C THR A 207 31.22 -4.74 23.35
N GLN A 208 30.27 -3.88 23.11
CA GLN A 208 29.74 -2.93 24.11
C GLN A 208 29.11 -3.62 25.33
N PHE A 209 28.75 -4.91 25.24
CA PHE A 209 28.10 -5.66 26.32
C PHE A 209 29.08 -6.42 27.21
N GLY A 210 30.33 -6.58 26.79
CA GLY A 210 31.33 -7.35 27.48
C GLY A 210 32.16 -8.22 26.53
N TRP A 211 32.66 -9.34 27.04
CA TRP A 211 33.44 -10.30 26.29
C TRP A 211 32.65 -11.55 25.98
N HIS A 212 32.64 -11.92 24.73
CA HIS A 212 31.93 -13.09 24.24
C HIS A 212 32.89 -14.20 23.84
N ILE A 213 32.50 -15.44 24.13
CA ILE A 213 33.00 -16.64 23.47
C ILE A 213 31.85 -17.16 22.66
N VAL A 214 32.09 -17.39 21.38
CA VAL A 214 31.03 -17.79 20.44
C VAL A 214 31.36 -19.15 19.85
N THR A 215 30.34 -20.00 19.67
CA THR A 215 30.45 -21.19 18.84
C THR A 215 29.40 -21.13 17.71
N LEU A 216 29.84 -21.44 16.51
CA LEU A 216 28.93 -21.60 15.38
C LEU A 216 28.40 -23.04 15.40
N ASN A 217 27.10 -23.20 15.64
CA ASN A 217 26.47 -24.51 15.67
C ASN A 217 26.24 -25.05 14.24
N GLU A 218 25.66 -24.20 13.38
CA GLU A 218 25.25 -24.57 12.04
C GLU A 218 25.04 -23.34 11.15
N THR A 219 25.18 -23.48 9.85
CA THR A 219 24.77 -22.49 8.86
C THR A 219 23.72 -23.11 7.93
N ARG A 220 22.80 -22.27 7.43
CA ARG A 220 21.88 -22.68 6.37
C ARG A 220 21.73 -21.56 5.36
N GLN A 221 21.37 -21.93 4.16
CA GLN A 221 20.89 -20.99 3.14
C GLN A 221 19.39 -20.80 3.35
N LYS A 222 18.97 -19.55 3.39
CA LYS A 222 17.54 -19.20 3.37
C LYS A 222 17.13 -19.06 1.94
N ASP A 223 16.32 -19.99 1.49
CA ASP A 223 15.72 -19.93 0.16
C ASP A 223 14.83 -18.68 0.02
N ALA A 224 14.73 -18.18 -1.21
CA ALA A 224 13.75 -17.15 -1.52
C ALA A 224 12.34 -17.62 -1.14
N PRO A 225 11.50 -16.74 -0.58
CA PRO A 225 10.14 -17.11 -0.22
C PRO A 225 9.37 -17.54 -1.49
N PRO A 226 8.47 -18.53 -1.42
CA PRO A 226 7.63 -18.91 -2.56
C PRO A 226 6.85 -17.70 -3.08
N LEU A 227 6.66 -17.62 -4.42
CA LEU A 227 5.93 -16.53 -5.07
C LEU A 227 4.56 -16.27 -4.43
N ASP A 228 3.84 -17.31 -4.04
CA ASP A 228 2.52 -17.20 -3.44
C ASP A 228 2.53 -16.47 -2.08
N GLU A 229 3.62 -16.57 -1.33
CA GLU A 229 3.76 -15.88 -0.03
C GLU A 229 4.03 -14.37 -0.20
N VAL A 230 4.70 -13.98 -1.29
CA VAL A 230 5.07 -12.58 -1.57
C VAL A 230 4.21 -11.94 -2.65
N ARG A 231 3.23 -12.70 -3.21
CA ARG A 231 2.37 -12.24 -4.31
C ARG A 231 1.74 -10.88 -4.03
N ALA A 232 1.13 -10.70 -2.86
CA ALA A 232 0.45 -9.45 -2.50
C ALA A 232 1.41 -8.24 -2.41
N GLU A 233 2.62 -8.47 -1.94
CA GLU A 233 3.68 -7.45 -1.90
C GLU A 233 4.13 -7.08 -3.31
N LEU A 234 4.40 -8.07 -4.17
CA LEU A 234 4.78 -7.85 -5.55
C LEU A 234 3.69 -7.15 -6.35
N GLU A 235 2.42 -7.51 -6.15
CA GLU A 235 1.30 -6.80 -6.77
C GLU A 235 1.29 -5.32 -6.37
N GLN A 236 1.53 -5.01 -5.11
CA GLN A 236 1.60 -3.62 -4.64
C GLN A 236 2.77 -2.86 -5.27
N VAL A 237 3.95 -3.48 -5.36
CA VAL A 237 5.13 -2.90 -6.02
C VAL A 237 4.83 -2.61 -7.49
N LEU A 238 4.25 -3.58 -8.22
CA LEU A 238 3.90 -3.42 -9.64
C LEU A 238 2.86 -2.32 -9.86
N ARG A 239 1.83 -2.22 -9.01
CA ARG A 239 0.82 -1.16 -9.08
C ARG A 239 1.42 0.22 -8.85
N THR A 240 2.31 0.34 -7.88
CA THR A 240 3.03 1.59 -7.62
C THR A 240 3.91 1.97 -8.82
N ALA A 241 4.68 1.02 -9.34
CA ALA A 241 5.52 1.22 -10.51
C ALA A 241 4.71 1.62 -11.76
N ALA A 242 3.51 1.04 -11.96
CA ALA A 242 2.63 1.40 -13.07
C ALA A 242 2.12 2.85 -12.95
N VAL A 243 1.80 3.31 -11.74
CA VAL A 243 1.41 4.70 -11.49
C VAL A 243 2.58 5.64 -11.77
N ASP A 244 3.76 5.34 -11.24
CA ASP A 244 4.95 6.16 -11.41
C ASP A 244 5.35 6.27 -12.89
N ALA A 245 5.32 5.15 -13.61
CA ALA A 245 5.62 5.11 -15.04
C ALA A 245 4.62 5.95 -15.87
N GLU A 246 3.32 5.92 -15.53
CA GLU A 246 2.31 6.70 -16.23
C GLU A 246 2.48 8.20 -15.95
N VAL A 247 2.78 8.59 -14.70
CA VAL A 247 3.07 9.98 -14.32
C VAL A 247 4.32 10.48 -15.05
N GLU A 248 5.39 9.68 -15.07
CA GLU A 248 6.65 10.03 -15.75
C GLU A 248 6.43 10.20 -17.25
N ARG A 249 5.75 9.24 -17.90
CA ARG A 249 5.42 9.28 -19.33
C ARG A 249 4.68 10.57 -19.70
N LEU A 250 3.60 10.87 -18.97
CA LEU A 250 2.78 12.05 -19.24
C LEU A 250 3.52 13.35 -18.95
N THR A 251 4.35 13.37 -17.92
CA THR A 251 5.16 14.54 -17.59
C THR A 251 6.22 14.79 -18.65
N ALA A 252 6.81 13.72 -19.20
CA ALA A 252 7.80 13.83 -20.29
C ALA A 252 7.18 14.28 -21.62
N GLU A 253 5.92 13.92 -21.89
CA GLU A 253 5.18 14.35 -23.08
C GLU A 253 4.64 15.78 -22.96
N ALA A 254 4.53 16.32 -21.74
CA ALA A 254 3.97 17.64 -21.49
C ALA A 254 5.01 18.75 -21.79
N THR A 255 4.53 19.83 -22.40
CA THR A 255 5.30 21.07 -22.48
C THR A 255 5.10 21.87 -21.20
N VAL A 256 6.14 21.99 -20.39
CA VAL A 256 6.10 22.74 -19.13
C VAL A 256 6.96 24.00 -19.26
N GLU A 257 6.32 25.15 -19.26
CA GLU A 257 7.01 26.45 -19.19
C GLU A 257 6.88 27.01 -17.77
N ARG A 258 8.03 27.29 -17.14
CA ARG A 258 8.06 27.94 -15.84
C ARG A 258 8.34 29.43 -16.02
N SER A 259 7.53 30.26 -15.37
CA SER A 259 7.76 31.71 -15.34
C SER A 259 9.04 32.04 -14.56
N ASP A 260 9.78 33.06 -15.01
CA ASP A 260 10.90 33.66 -14.28
C ASP A 260 10.44 34.47 -13.05
N ALA A 261 9.13 34.70 -12.89
CA ALA A 261 8.57 35.35 -11.72
C ALA A 261 8.89 34.55 -10.45
N SER A 262 9.49 35.22 -9.49
CA SER A 262 9.88 34.63 -8.20
C SER A 262 9.17 35.38 -7.05
N PRO A 263 7.85 35.16 -6.86
CA PRO A 263 7.13 35.78 -5.76
C PRO A 263 7.64 35.26 -4.42
N ASP A 264 7.50 36.07 -3.36
CA ASP A 264 7.79 35.63 -2.01
C ASP A 264 6.91 34.38 -1.68
N PRO A 265 7.51 33.22 -1.33
CA PRO A 265 6.75 32.03 -0.96
C PRO A 265 5.74 32.26 0.18
N ALA A 266 5.96 33.23 1.04
CA ALA A 266 5.02 33.57 2.12
C ALA A 266 3.67 34.11 1.59
N LEU A 267 3.61 34.59 0.34
CA LEU A 267 2.36 35.06 -0.27
C LEU A 267 1.29 33.98 -0.45
N ILE A 268 1.66 32.69 -0.45
CA ILE A 268 0.67 31.60 -0.46
C ILE A 268 -0.31 31.63 0.73
N ARG A 269 0.01 32.39 1.79
CA ARG A 269 -0.84 32.57 2.98
C ARG A 269 -1.72 33.82 2.88
N ASN A 270 -1.51 34.66 1.89
CA ASN A 270 -2.24 35.89 1.73
C ASN A 270 -3.52 35.68 0.93
N THR A 271 -4.61 35.37 1.61
CA THR A 271 -5.92 35.15 0.99
C THR A 271 -6.54 36.42 0.40
N ASP A 272 -6.07 37.61 0.82
CA ASP A 272 -6.59 38.91 0.31
C ASP A 272 -6.32 39.07 -1.19
N LEU A 273 -5.29 38.39 -1.74
CA LEU A 273 -4.99 38.33 -3.17
C LEU A 273 -6.10 37.63 -4.00
N LEU A 274 -7.02 36.95 -3.36
CA LEU A 274 -8.13 36.26 -4.00
C LEU A 274 -9.44 37.07 -3.97
N SER A 275 -9.40 38.30 -3.39
CA SER A 275 -10.59 39.13 -3.19
C SER A 275 -10.84 40.10 -4.35
N GLU A 276 -10.01 40.07 -5.42
CA GLU A 276 -10.15 40.93 -6.60
C GLU A 276 -10.95 40.30 -7.71
#